data_2d4d46998c096562a187e353f346298f
#
_entry.id   2d4d46998c096562a187e353f346298f
#
_cell.length_a   1.000
_cell.length_b   1.000
_cell.length_c   1.000
_cell.angle_alpha   90.00
_cell.angle_beta   90.00
_cell.angle_gamma   90.00
#
_symmetry.space_group_name_H-M   'P 1'
#
loop_
_entity.id
_entity.type
_entity.pdbx_description
1 polymer ?
#
loop_
_entity_poly.entity_id
_entity_poly.type
_entity_poly.pdbx_seq_one_letter_code
_entity_poly.pdbx_strand_id
1 'polypeptide(L)'
;MNTNETAVFETPFNIKNRRKPSSLPLESENYRFIFVAGLHRSGTSIVHRLIREHPEVTGFRDTGSPEDEGQHLQTVYPVAKLFGGAGRFAFDPEAALTEESELITDEARRRLLCEWRPYLDESKSNIVEKSPPNLIRTRFLQALFPQSHFVFVYRHPLAVAMATRKWSKTTIIELVFHWMVAHQILVSDLPMLYRTIFVRYEDLVFDPDAVTQRIYSAIGLSESDVPEAVIDANRSYFDEIDPDSEEIRRISATLWESSIAERLGYQLAPPFFEAALGRVLSKEQFLDLLETR
;
A
#
# COMPACT_ATOMS: atom_id res chain seq x y z
N MET A 1 -34.39 -20.54 -8.88
CA MET A 1 -34.38 -19.12 -8.45
C MET A 1 -33.19 -18.98 -7.53
N ASN A 2 -32.04 -18.69 -8.11
CA ASN A 2 -30.80 -18.33 -7.34
C ASN A 2 -30.72 -16.82 -7.38
N THR A 3 -31.11 -16.19 -6.30
CA THR A 3 -30.79 -14.80 -6.04
C THR A 3 -29.34 -14.77 -5.57
N ASN A 4 -28.39 -14.43 -6.46
CA ASN A 4 -27.06 -13.99 -6.07
C ASN A 4 -27.23 -12.67 -5.32
N GLU A 5 -27.45 -12.73 -4.02
CA GLU A 5 -27.24 -11.58 -3.14
C GLU A 5 -25.74 -11.31 -3.11
N THR A 6 -25.30 -10.30 -3.85
CA THR A 6 -23.94 -9.78 -3.76
C THR A 6 -23.71 -9.36 -2.30
N ALA A 7 -22.79 -10.01 -1.62
CA ALA A 7 -22.48 -9.67 -0.22
C ALA A 7 -22.18 -8.17 -0.10
N VAL A 8 -22.93 -7.50 0.76
CA VAL A 8 -22.75 -6.06 1.04
C VAL A 8 -21.94 -5.93 2.32
N PHE A 9 -20.73 -5.40 2.23
CA PHE A 9 -19.89 -5.14 3.40
C PHE A 9 -20.25 -3.75 3.95
N GLU A 10 -20.82 -3.71 5.17
CA GLU A 10 -21.17 -2.43 5.81
C GLU A 10 -19.91 -1.63 6.18
N THR A 11 -19.92 -0.35 5.87
CA THR A 11 -18.87 0.57 6.33
C THR A 11 -19.21 1.02 7.75
N PRO A 12 -18.39 0.70 8.76
CA PRO A 12 -18.70 0.98 10.18
C PRO A 12 -18.45 2.44 10.59
N PHE A 13 -18.20 3.35 9.64
CA PHE A 13 -17.79 4.72 9.92
C PHE A 13 -18.84 5.74 9.49
N ASN A 14 -19.02 6.79 10.31
CA ASN A 14 -19.84 7.94 9.97
C ASN A 14 -19.07 8.83 9.00
N ILE A 15 -19.29 8.59 7.70
CA ILE A 15 -18.52 9.19 6.60
C ILE A 15 -18.99 10.62 6.38
N LYS A 16 -18.05 11.57 6.42
CA LYS A 16 -18.28 13.01 6.22
C LYS A 16 -17.79 13.46 4.84
N ASN A 17 -18.13 14.68 4.45
CA ASN A 17 -17.61 15.36 3.24
C ASN A 17 -17.98 14.73 1.88
N ARG A 18 -19.14 14.07 1.78
CA ARG A 18 -19.67 13.64 0.48
C ARG A 18 -20.02 14.85 -0.39
N ARG A 19 -19.38 14.94 -1.55
CA ARG A 19 -19.82 15.86 -2.63
C ARG A 19 -21.11 15.30 -3.25
N LYS A 20 -21.96 16.17 -3.80
CA LYS A 20 -23.08 15.70 -4.64
C LYS A 20 -22.47 15.09 -5.91
N PRO A 21 -22.74 13.82 -6.23
CA PRO A 21 -22.25 13.23 -7.46
C PRO A 21 -22.80 13.96 -8.68
N SER A 22 -21.98 14.12 -9.72
CA SER A 22 -22.45 14.65 -10.99
C SER A 22 -23.42 13.66 -11.65
N SER A 23 -24.27 14.16 -12.54
CA SER A 23 -25.20 13.34 -13.32
C SER A 23 -24.54 12.64 -14.54
N LEU A 24 -23.24 12.81 -14.73
CA LEU A 24 -22.50 12.23 -15.86
C LEU A 24 -22.38 10.70 -15.73
N PRO A 25 -22.47 9.95 -16.85
CA PRO A 25 -22.23 8.52 -16.85
C PRO A 25 -20.84 8.17 -16.29
N LEU A 26 -20.77 7.14 -15.48
CA LEU A 26 -19.51 6.59 -14.96
C LEU A 26 -18.89 5.68 -16.02
N GLU A 27 -18.12 6.25 -16.93
CA GLU A 27 -17.26 5.48 -17.82
C GLU A 27 -15.93 5.26 -17.11
N SER A 28 -15.72 4.04 -16.61
CA SER A 28 -14.48 3.67 -15.89
C SER A 28 -13.21 3.81 -16.73
N GLU A 29 -13.36 3.84 -18.04
CA GLU A 29 -12.28 4.03 -19.02
C GLU A 29 -11.68 5.44 -18.98
N ASN A 30 -12.40 6.40 -18.40
CA ASN A 30 -11.94 7.78 -18.26
C ASN A 30 -11.05 8.02 -17.04
N TYR A 31 -10.94 7.04 -16.14
CA TYR A 31 -10.16 7.18 -14.91
C TYR A 31 -8.96 6.25 -14.89
N ARG A 32 -7.81 6.82 -14.53
CA ARG A 32 -6.57 6.10 -14.28
C ARG A 32 -6.31 6.05 -12.79
N PHE A 33 -6.38 4.87 -12.20
CA PHE A 33 -6.10 4.68 -10.79
C PHE A 33 -4.61 4.54 -10.53
N ILE A 34 -4.17 5.13 -9.42
CA ILE A 34 -2.83 4.99 -8.85
C ILE A 34 -3.04 4.40 -7.46
N PHE A 35 -2.81 3.11 -7.32
CA PHE A 35 -2.95 2.41 -6.04
C PHE A 35 -1.63 2.44 -5.28
N VAL A 36 -1.62 3.13 -4.14
CA VAL A 36 -0.51 3.08 -3.19
C VAL A 36 -0.71 1.89 -2.27
N ALA A 37 0.22 0.95 -2.30
CA ALA A 37 0.16 -0.30 -1.58
C ALA A 37 1.40 -0.48 -0.68
N GLY A 38 1.22 -1.09 0.47
CA GLY A 38 2.29 -1.33 1.44
C GLY A 38 1.69 -1.52 2.84
N LEU A 39 2.39 -2.16 3.74
CA LEU A 39 1.87 -2.38 5.08
C LEU A 39 1.59 -1.08 5.84
N HIS A 40 0.69 -1.13 6.81
CA HIS A 40 0.54 -0.05 7.79
C HIS A 40 1.90 0.37 8.32
N ARG A 41 2.14 1.66 8.45
CA ARG A 41 3.40 2.26 8.94
C ARG A 41 4.61 2.13 8.01
N SER A 42 4.44 1.67 6.76
CA SER A 42 5.52 1.64 5.76
C SER A 42 5.78 2.99 5.08
N GLY A 43 4.99 4.04 5.35
CA GLY A 43 5.12 5.34 4.67
C GLY A 43 4.09 5.55 3.55
N THR A 44 3.12 4.64 3.39
CA THR A 44 2.08 4.74 2.36
C THR A 44 1.27 6.03 2.41
N SER A 45 0.96 6.55 3.61
CA SER A 45 0.23 7.82 3.76
C SER A 45 1.04 9.03 3.28
N ILE A 46 2.38 9.01 3.41
CA ILE A 46 3.27 10.05 2.89
C ILE A 46 3.25 10.01 1.37
N VAL A 47 3.52 8.85 0.77
CA VAL A 47 3.52 8.68 -0.69
C VAL A 47 2.15 9.02 -1.29
N HIS A 48 1.06 8.60 -0.64
CA HIS A 48 -0.30 8.97 -1.05
C HIS A 48 -0.49 10.50 -1.08
N ARG A 49 -0.06 11.22 -0.04
CA ARG A 49 -0.17 12.68 -0.01
C ARG A 49 0.67 13.34 -1.09
N LEU A 50 1.92 12.93 -1.27
CA LEU A 50 2.80 13.46 -2.33
C LEU A 50 2.14 13.33 -3.71
N ILE A 51 1.56 12.17 -4.03
CA ILE A 51 0.87 11.95 -5.31
C ILE A 51 -0.45 12.74 -5.37
N ARG A 52 -1.23 12.78 -4.31
CA ARG A 52 -2.53 13.45 -4.26
C ARG A 52 -2.44 14.97 -4.44
N GLU A 53 -1.37 15.60 -3.92
CA GLU A 53 -1.17 17.04 -4.05
C GLU A 53 -0.72 17.45 -5.45
N HIS A 54 -0.38 16.51 -6.32
CA HIS A 54 -0.05 16.82 -7.72
C HIS A 54 -1.26 17.43 -8.45
N PRO A 55 -1.06 18.52 -9.27
CA PRO A 55 -2.17 19.22 -9.93
C PRO A 55 -3.08 18.35 -10.79
N GLU A 56 -2.53 17.29 -11.41
CA GLU A 56 -3.26 16.38 -12.29
C GLU A 56 -4.00 15.24 -11.54
N VAL A 57 -3.88 15.15 -10.20
CA VAL A 57 -4.36 14.01 -9.42
C VAL A 57 -5.46 14.43 -8.44
N THR A 58 -6.45 13.58 -8.25
CA THR A 58 -7.41 13.63 -7.15
C THR A 58 -7.26 12.39 -6.27
N GLY A 59 -7.70 12.46 -5.04
CA GLY A 59 -7.68 11.34 -4.09
C GLY A 59 -8.45 11.66 -2.82
N PHE A 60 -8.57 10.69 -1.95
CA PHE A 60 -9.36 10.81 -0.73
C PHE A 60 -8.70 11.75 0.28
N ARG A 61 -9.50 12.68 0.82
CA ARG A 61 -9.08 13.66 1.84
C ARG A 61 -10.26 14.01 2.74
N ASP A 62 -9.99 14.07 4.05
CA ASP A 62 -10.95 14.51 5.07
C ASP A 62 -12.30 13.78 4.98
N THR A 63 -12.27 12.51 4.58
CA THR A 63 -13.46 11.67 4.38
C THR A 63 -14.15 11.28 5.68
N GLY A 64 -13.43 11.39 6.80
CA GLY A 64 -13.85 10.89 8.10
C GLY A 64 -13.61 9.39 8.29
N SER A 65 -13.11 8.69 7.27
CA SER A 65 -12.65 7.31 7.40
C SER A 65 -11.22 7.26 7.98
N PRO A 66 -10.82 6.15 8.60
CA PRO A 66 -9.45 5.99 9.07
C PRO A 66 -8.42 6.21 7.97
N GLU A 67 -7.48 7.15 8.19
CA GLU A 67 -6.38 7.46 7.28
C GLU A 67 -6.80 7.75 5.83
N ASP A 68 -8.07 8.14 5.60
CA ASP A 68 -8.68 8.36 4.29
C ASP A 68 -8.49 7.16 3.32
N GLU A 69 -8.53 5.94 3.86
CA GLU A 69 -8.35 4.72 3.08
C GLU A 69 -9.60 4.35 2.29
N GLY A 70 -9.42 4.11 0.99
CA GLY A 70 -10.51 3.76 0.08
C GLY A 70 -11.23 2.47 0.44
N GLN A 71 -10.56 1.52 1.11
CA GLN A 71 -11.20 0.31 1.63
C GLN A 71 -12.37 0.58 2.58
N HIS A 72 -12.38 1.72 3.27
CA HIS A 72 -13.44 2.11 4.20
C HIS A 72 -14.56 2.93 3.55
N LEU A 73 -14.42 3.29 2.29
CA LEU A 73 -15.35 4.12 1.53
C LEU A 73 -16.17 3.32 0.53
N GLN A 74 -16.17 2.00 0.62
CA GLN A 74 -16.77 1.08 -0.33
C GLN A 74 -17.41 -0.14 0.38
N THR A 75 -18.24 -0.87 -0.34
CA THR A 75 -18.96 -2.05 0.14
C THR A 75 -18.81 -3.25 -0.82
N VAL A 76 -17.85 -3.21 -1.73
CA VAL A 76 -17.62 -4.23 -2.76
C VAL A 76 -16.77 -5.38 -2.26
N TYR A 77 -15.72 -5.07 -1.48
CA TYR A 77 -14.80 -6.07 -0.94
C TYR A 77 -14.54 -5.85 0.55
N PRO A 78 -14.15 -6.92 1.30
CA PRO A 78 -13.99 -6.84 2.74
C PRO A 78 -12.82 -5.96 3.15
N VAL A 79 -12.98 -5.22 4.25
CA VAL A 79 -11.91 -4.39 4.83
C VAL A 79 -10.91 -5.24 5.63
N ALA A 80 -9.64 -4.80 5.73
CA ALA A 80 -8.59 -5.53 6.47
C ALA A 80 -8.98 -5.87 7.92
N LYS A 81 -9.81 -5.05 8.55
CA LYS A 81 -10.29 -5.26 9.94
C LYS A 81 -10.99 -6.60 10.12
N LEU A 82 -11.68 -7.12 9.10
CA LEU A 82 -12.34 -8.44 9.16
C LEU A 82 -11.34 -9.60 9.25
N PHE A 83 -10.11 -9.37 8.82
CA PHE A 83 -9.01 -10.33 8.83
C PHE A 83 -7.95 -10.02 9.92
N GLY A 84 -8.37 -9.40 11.02
CA GLY A 84 -7.51 -9.05 12.15
C GLY A 84 -6.81 -7.68 12.05
N GLY A 85 -6.96 -6.94 10.96
CA GLY A 85 -6.46 -5.58 10.79
C GLY A 85 -4.94 -5.47 10.68
N ALA A 86 -4.41 -4.32 11.13
CA ALA A 86 -2.98 -4.02 11.04
C ALA A 86 -2.11 -5.09 11.73
N GLY A 87 -1.12 -5.61 11.01
CA GLY A 87 -0.19 -6.63 11.51
C GLY A 87 -0.73 -8.07 11.49
N ARG A 88 -1.93 -8.32 10.96
CA ARG A 88 -2.54 -9.66 10.96
C ARG A 88 -3.23 -10.05 9.64
N PHE A 89 -3.73 -9.09 8.87
CA PHE A 89 -4.62 -9.37 7.73
C PHE A 89 -4.02 -10.32 6.69
N ALA A 90 -2.71 -10.31 6.47
CA ALA A 90 -2.06 -11.17 5.48
C ALA A 90 -1.91 -12.64 5.94
N PHE A 91 -2.26 -12.98 7.18
CA PHE A 91 -2.30 -14.36 7.65
C PHE A 91 -3.58 -15.09 7.23
N ASP A 92 -4.61 -14.34 6.84
CA ASP A 92 -5.85 -14.91 6.38
C ASP A 92 -5.86 -15.01 4.85
N PRO A 93 -5.92 -16.21 4.27
CA PRO A 93 -5.95 -16.37 2.81
C PRO A 93 -7.11 -15.64 2.12
N GLU A 94 -8.25 -15.48 2.80
CA GLU A 94 -9.41 -14.78 2.26
C GLU A 94 -9.21 -13.26 2.16
N ALA A 95 -8.19 -12.72 2.82
CA ALA A 95 -7.80 -11.32 2.69
C ALA A 95 -7.12 -11.03 1.35
N ALA A 96 -6.49 -12.02 0.73
CA ALA A 96 -5.83 -11.90 -0.56
C ALA A 96 -6.87 -12.08 -1.68
N LEU A 97 -7.02 -11.07 -2.53
CA LEU A 97 -7.93 -11.11 -3.67
C LEU A 97 -7.14 -11.10 -4.97
N THR A 98 -7.55 -11.94 -5.91
CA THR A 98 -6.93 -12.06 -7.24
C THR A 98 -7.95 -11.79 -8.35
N GLU A 99 -7.53 -11.83 -9.60
CA GLU A 99 -8.40 -11.76 -10.77
C GLU A 99 -9.41 -12.92 -10.86
N GLU A 100 -9.24 -13.98 -10.08
CA GLU A 100 -10.16 -15.12 -10.02
C GLU A 100 -11.31 -14.89 -9.04
N SER A 101 -11.32 -13.76 -8.33
CA SER A 101 -12.38 -13.44 -7.36
C SER A 101 -13.74 -13.28 -8.07
N GLU A 102 -14.79 -13.87 -7.51
CA GLU A 102 -16.17 -13.70 -7.97
C GLU A 102 -16.65 -12.23 -7.91
N LEU A 103 -15.92 -11.38 -7.19
CA LEU A 103 -16.17 -9.94 -7.14
C LEU A 103 -15.70 -9.19 -8.40
N ILE A 104 -15.01 -9.85 -9.35
CA ILE A 104 -14.61 -9.23 -10.62
C ILE A 104 -15.82 -9.20 -11.57
N THR A 105 -16.63 -8.18 -11.42
CA THR A 105 -17.82 -7.94 -12.26
C THR A 105 -17.93 -6.48 -12.64
N ASP A 106 -18.59 -6.18 -13.75
CA ASP A 106 -18.90 -4.80 -14.15
C ASP A 106 -19.76 -4.07 -13.12
N GLU A 107 -20.62 -4.80 -12.42
CA GLU A 107 -21.45 -4.25 -11.34
C GLU A 107 -20.57 -3.84 -10.14
N ALA A 108 -19.65 -4.71 -9.70
CA ALA A 108 -18.71 -4.41 -8.61
C ALA A 108 -17.84 -3.18 -8.95
N ARG A 109 -17.31 -3.11 -10.16
CA ARG A 109 -16.54 -1.96 -10.65
C ARG A 109 -17.35 -0.66 -10.62
N ARG A 110 -18.58 -0.68 -11.18
CA ARG A 110 -19.48 0.49 -11.18
C ARG A 110 -19.84 0.91 -9.77
N ARG A 111 -20.13 -0.04 -8.88
CA ARG A 111 -20.48 0.22 -7.49
C ARG A 111 -19.31 0.87 -6.75
N LEU A 112 -18.10 0.34 -6.91
CA LEU A 112 -16.89 0.89 -6.30
C LEU A 112 -16.67 2.36 -6.74
N LEU A 113 -16.79 2.64 -8.03
CA LEU A 113 -16.70 4.01 -8.57
C LEU A 113 -17.80 4.92 -8.02
N CYS A 114 -19.05 4.45 -7.94
CA CYS A 114 -20.16 5.21 -7.38
C CYS A 114 -19.93 5.58 -5.90
N GLU A 115 -19.35 4.65 -5.13
CA GLU A 115 -19.09 4.86 -3.70
C GLU A 115 -17.90 5.78 -3.45
N TRP A 116 -16.86 5.74 -4.30
CA TRP A 116 -15.67 6.60 -4.21
C TRP A 116 -15.87 8.00 -4.79
N ARG A 117 -16.65 8.13 -5.86
CA ARG A 117 -16.88 9.38 -6.59
C ARG A 117 -17.23 10.60 -5.74
N PRO A 118 -18.07 10.51 -4.68
CA PRO A 118 -18.42 11.68 -3.86
C PRO A 118 -17.24 12.35 -3.17
N TYR A 119 -16.07 11.71 -3.12
CA TYR A 119 -14.85 12.21 -2.47
C TYR A 119 -13.81 12.73 -3.45
N LEU A 120 -14.05 12.62 -4.76
CA LEU A 120 -13.10 12.91 -5.81
C LEU A 120 -13.43 14.24 -6.51
N ASP A 121 -12.41 14.85 -7.09
CA ASP A 121 -12.55 15.97 -8.02
C ASP A 121 -12.72 15.40 -9.44
N GLU A 122 -13.94 15.41 -9.96
CA GLU A 122 -14.30 14.82 -11.25
C GLU A 122 -13.71 15.55 -12.46
N SER A 123 -13.08 16.71 -12.26
CA SER A 123 -12.32 17.40 -13.32
C SER A 123 -10.99 16.75 -13.63
N LYS A 124 -10.55 15.78 -12.79
CA LYS A 124 -9.27 15.09 -12.89
C LYS A 124 -9.48 13.61 -13.20
N SER A 125 -8.71 13.10 -14.15
CA SER A 125 -8.76 11.69 -14.57
C SER A 125 -7.83 10.77 -13.78
N ASN A 126 -6.80 11.29 -13.11
CA ASN A 126 -5.90 10.51 -12.28
C ASN A 126 -6.41 10.45 -10.84
N ILE A 127 -6.66 9.26 -10.34
CA ILE A 127 -7.18 9.04 -8.99
C ILE A 127 -6.15 8.27 -8.19
N VAL A 128 -5.67 8.83 -7.07
CA VAL A 128 -4.83 8.08 -6.13
C VAL A 128 -5.67 7.54 -4.98
N GLU A 129 -5.51 6.25 -4.73
CA GLU A 129 -6.11 5.53 -3.61
C GLU A 129 -5.02 4.85 -2.78
N LYS A 130 -5.15 4.85 -1.47
CA LYS A 130 -4.24 4.18 -0.55
C LYS A 130 -5.02 3.35 0.46
N SER A 131 -4.76 2.06 0.47
CA SER A 131 -5.16 1.14 1.53
C SER A 131 -4.04 0.10 1.74
N PRO A 132 -3.54 -0.11 2.96
CA PRO A 132 -2.47 -1.07 3.21
C PRO A 132 -2.72 -2.48 2.66
N PRO A 133 -3.94 -3.06 2.75
CA PRO A 133 -4.22 -4.38 2.19
C PRO A 133 -4.18 -4.45 0.65
N ASN A 134 -4.06 -3.32 -0.06
CA ASN A 134 -3.83 -3.35 -1.51
C ASN A 134 -2.58 -4.16 -1.85
N LEU A 135 -1.61 -4.27 -0.91
CA LEU A 135 -0.40 -5.07 -1.07
C LEU A 135 -0.66 -6.52 -1.48
N ILE A 136 -1.76 -7.10 -1.02
CA ILE A 136 -2.15 -8.50 -1.30
C ILE A 136 -3.44 -8.59 -2.13
N ARG A 137 -3.84 -7.47 -2.79
CA ARG A 137 -5.06 -7.36 -3.62
C ARG A 137 -4.78 -6.72 -4.96
N THR A 138 -3.51 -6.60 -5.33
CA THR A 138 -3.09 -5.90 -6.55
C THR A 138 -3.65 -6.55 -7.80
N ARG A 139 -3.68 -7.88 -7.90
CA ARG A 139 -4.26 -8.63 -9.03
C ARG A 139 -5.76 -8.35 -9.18
N PHE A 140 -6.50 -8.33 -8.06
CA PHE A 140 -7.91 -7.98 -8.03
C PHE A 140 -8.16 -6.54 -8.50
N LEU A 141 -7.41 -5.57 -7.96
CA LEU A 141 -7.56 -4.16 -8.34
C LEU A 141 -7.15 -3.93 -9.80
N GLN A 142 -6.13 -4.62 -10.30
CA GLN A 142 -5.72 -4.58 -11.71
C GLN A 142 -6.81 -5.14 -12.62
N ALA A 143 -7.48 -6.22 -12.23
CA ALA A 143 -8.57 -6.80 -13.00
C ALA A 143 -9.79 -5.89 -13.05
N LEU A 144 -10.13 -5.20 -11.96
CA LEU A 144 -11.19 -4.19 -11.96
C LEU A 144 -10.82 -2.93 -12.74
N PHE A 145 -9.55 -2.50 -12.69
CA PHE A 145 -9.04 -1.26 -13.30
C PHE A 145 -7.75 -1.53 -14.11
N PRO A 146 -7.86 -2.07 -15.33
CA PRO A 146 -6.69 -2.53 -16.10
C PRO A 146 -5.67 -1.45 -16.45
N GLN A 147 -6.04 -0.16 -16.40
CA GLN A 147 -5.14 0.97 -16.65
C GLN A 147 -4.42 1.49 -15.40
N SER A 148 -4.60 0.83 -14.25
CA SER A 148 -4.03 1.27 -12.99
C SER A 148 -2.50 1.16 -12.93
N HIS A 149 -1.92 2.03 -12.11
CA HIS A 149 -0.53 1.96 -11.67
C HIS A 149 -0.48 1.53 -10.20
N PHE A 150 0.56 0.78 -9.84
CA PHE A 150 0.79 0.35 -8.45
C PHE A 150 2.09 0.93 -7.96
N VAL A 151 2.03 1.64 -6.84
CA VAL A 151 3.17 2.22 -6.13
C VAL A 151 3.34 1.44 -4.83
N PHE A 152 4.26 0.49 -4.82
CA PHE A 152 4.57 -0.33 -3.65
C PHE A 152 5.54 0.40 -2.74
N VAL A 153 5.12 0.61 -1.49
CA VAL A 153 5.95 1.26 -0.47
C VAL A 153 6.37 0.21 0.56
N TYR A 154 7.67 -0.01 0.69
CA TYR A 154 8.23 -0.92 1.68
C TYR A 154 9.22 -0.19 2.59
N ARG A 155 9.37 -0.68 3.80
CA ARG A 155 10.16 -0.11 4.87
C ARG A 155 10.73 -1.21 5.74
N HIS A 156 11.80 -0.91 6.47
CA HIS A 156 12.43 -1.85 7.39
C HIS A 156 11.43 -2.59 8.28
N PRO A 157 11.42 -3.95 8.27
CA PRO A 157 10.40 -4.74 8.96
C PRO A 157 10.35 -4.49 10.48
N LEU A 158 11.50 -4.26 11.15
CA LEU A 158 11.49 -3.91 12.57
C LEU A 158 10.85 -2.54 12.82
N ALA A 159 11.14 -1.53 12.00
CA ALA A 159 10.53 -0.20 12.14
C ALA A 159 8.99 -0.28 11.93
N VAL A 160 8.54 -1.05 10.93
CA VAL A 160 7.11 -1.31 10.70
C VAL A 160 6.49 -2.04 11.89
N ALA A 161 7.14 -3.08 12.40
CA ALA A 161 6.67 -3.86 13.55
C ALA A 161 6.55 -3.00 14.81
N MET A 162 7.58 -2.25 15.17
CA MET A 162 7.58 -1.38 16.36
C MET A 162 6.51 -0.28 16.25
N ALA A 163 6.36 0.33 15.08
CA ALA A 163 5.31 1.33 14.85
C ALA A 163 3.89 0.73 14.93
N THR A 164 3.70 -0.50 14.44
CA THR A 164 2.40 -1.18 14.42
C THR A 164 2.02 -1.73 15.79
N ARG A 165 2.99 -2.19 16.60
CA ARG A 165 2.77 -2.70 17.96
C ARG A 165 2.00 -1.72 18.85
N LYS A 166 2.15 -0.41 18.62
CA LYS A 166 1.45 0.63 19.38
C LYS A 166 -0.09 0.53 19.26
N TRP A 167 -0.60 -0.14 18.24
CA TRP A 167 -2.03 -0.30 17.94
C TRP A 167 -2.50 -1.76 17.97
N SER A 168 -1.56 -2.69 18.06
CA SER A 168 -1.84 -4.12 17.99
C SER A 168 -1.32 -4.80 19.26
N LYS A 169 -2.03 -5.83 19.72
CA LYS A 169 -1.55 -6.73 20.81
C LYS A 169 -0.60 -7.82 20.28
N THR A 170 -0.13 -7.68 19.04
CA THR A 170 0.74 -8.63 18.34
C THR A 170 2.19 -8.41 18.74
N THR A 171 2.95 -9.47 18.96
CA THR A 171 4.39 -9.40 19.28
C THR A 171 5.23 -8.90 18.12
N ILE A 172 6.44 -8.39 18.35
CA ILE A 172 7.34 -7.92 17.29
C ILE A 172 7.66 -9.05 16.30
N ILE A 173 7.92 -10.25 16.79
CA ILE A 173 8.23 -11.40 15.91
C ILE A 173 7.03 -11.75 15.01
N GLU A 174 5.80 -11.73 15.51
CA GLU A 174 4.60 -11.95 14.69
C GLU A 174 4.40 -10.83 13.67
N LEU A 175 4.70 -9.57 14.04
CA LEU A 175 4.61 -8.42 13.12
C LEU A 175 5.67 -8.49 12.02
N VAL A 176 6.89 -8.91 12.35
CA VAL A 176 7.94 -9.18 11.35
C VAL A 176 7.51 -10.33 10.45
N PHE A 177 6.96 -11.41 11.01
CA PHE A 177 6.45 -12.53 10.22
C PHE A 177 5.30 -12.11 9.29
N HIS A 178 4.35 -11.28 9.78
CA HIS A 178 3.31 -10.70 8.95
C HIS A 178 3.89 -9.88 7.78
N TRP A 179 4.95 -9.11 8.04
CA TRP A 179 5.66 -8.37 7.01
C TRP A 179 6.22 -9.32 5.94
N MET A 180 6.88 -10.41 6.35
CA MET A 180 7.43 -11.42 5.43
C MET A 180 6.33 -12.05 4.57
N VAL A 181 5.23 -12.50 5.19
CA VAL A 181 4.10 -13.14 4.49
C VAL A 181 3.49 -12.20 3.47
N ALA A 182 3.19 -10.95 3.85
CA ALA A 182 2.57 -9.98 2.95
C ALA A 182 3.45 -9.65 1.73
N HIS A 183 4.76 -9.50 1.94
CA HIS A 183 5.69 -9.24 0.84
C HIS A 183 5.95 -10.49 -0.01
N GLN A 184 5.89 -11.70 0.58
CA GLN A 184 5.98 -12.94 -0.19
C GLN A 184 4.77 -13.12 -1.11
N ILE A 185 3.56 -12.77 -0.67
CA ILE A 185 2.36 -12.75 -1.52
C ILE A 185 2.58 -11.77 -2.67
N LEU A 186 3.03 -10.54 -2.39
CA LEU A 186 3.35 -9.57 -3.42
C LEU A 186 4.35 -10.10 -4.45
N VAL A 187 5.47 -10.69 -4.00
CA VAL A 187 6.49 -11.24 -4.91
C VAL A 187 5.91 -12.33 -5.80
N SER A 188 5.05 -13.18 -5.24
CA SER A 188 4.35 -14.23 -6.01
C SER A 188 3.39 -13.66 -7.05
N ASP A 189 2.82 -12.48 -6.80
CA ASP A 189 1.88 -11.80 -7.71
C ASP A 189 2.58 -11.00 -8.82
N LEU A 190 3.85 -10.57 -8.62
CA LEU A 190 4.57 -9.69 -9.55
C LEU A 190 4.58 -10.15 -11.01
N PRO A 191 4.73 -11.45 -11.33
CA PRO A 191 4.69 -11.90 -12.73
C PRO A 191 3.41 -11.52 -13.47
N MET A 192 2.27 -11.41 -12.75
CA MET A 192 0.96 -11.08 -13.31
C MET A 192 0.64 -9.58 -13.29
N LEU A 193 1.48 -8.76 -12.65
CA LEU A 193 1.21 -7.33 -12.50
C LEU A 193 1.88 -6.50 -13.61
N TYR A 194 1.20 -5.42 -14.00
CA TYR A 194 1.69 -4.42 -14.94
C TYR A 194 1.88 -3.08 -14.22
N ARG A 195 2.62 -2.14 -14.80
CA ARG A 195 2.76 -0.74 -14.34
C ARG A 195 3.02 -0.62 -12.83
N THR A 196 4.02 -1.32 -12.36
CA THR A 196 4.42 -1.35 -10.96
C THR A 196 5.73 -0.62 -10.73
N ILE A 197 5.83 0.11 -9.63
CA ILE A 197 7.07 0.72 -9.12
C ILE A 197 7.21 0.46 -7.63
N PHE A 198 8.45 0.48 -7.14
CA PHE A 198 8.80 0.18 -5.77
C PHE A 198 9.54 1.35 -5.14
N VAL A 199 9.03 1.82 -4.01
CA VAL A 199 9.56 2.95 -3.25
C VAL A 199 9.98 2.42 -1.88
N ARG A 200 11.28 2.43 -1.60
CA ARG A 200 11.78 2.18 -0.25
C ARG A 200 11.62 3.45 0.58
N TYR A 201 11.02 3.33 1.77
CA TYR A 201 10.82 4.46 2.67
C TYR A 201 12.13 5.19 2.98
N GLU A 202 13.21 4.45 3.19
CA GLU A 202 14.54 4.98 3.49
C GLU A 202 15.12 5.79 2.33
N ASP A 203 14.84 5.41 1.07
CA ASP A 203 15.22 6.20 -0.11
C ASP A 203 14.38 7.49 -0.21
N LEU A 204 13.09 7.43 0.11
CA LEU A 204 12.21 8.61 0.13
C LEU A 204 12.64 9.63 1.20
N VAL A 205 13.04 9.16 2.37
CA VAL A 205 13.52 10.04 3.45
C VAL A 205 14.87 10.65 3.12
N PHE A 206 15.74 9.91 2.42
CA PHE A 206 17.08 10.36 2.03
C PHE A 206 17.03 11.51 1.02
N ASP A 207 16.17 11.41 0.01
CA ASP A 207 16.02 12.42 -1.06
C ASP A 207 14.55 12.54 -1.48
N PRO A 208 13.72 13.25 -0.69
CA PRO A 208 12.28 13.35 -0.92
C PRO A 208 11.92 13.94 -2.28
N ASP A 209 12.65 14.96 -2.71
CA ASP A 209 12.38 15.68 -3.96
C ASP A 209 12.68 14.78 -5.16
N ALA A 210 13.87 14.21 -5.22
CA ALA A 210 14.25 13.33 -6.34
C ALA A 210 13.38 12.08 -6.41
N VAL A 211 13.07 11.45 -5.26
CA VAL A 211 12.20 10.27 -5.22
C VAL A 211 10.78 10.61 -5.67
N THR A 212 10.23 11.75 -5.24
CA THR A 212 8.89 12.18 -5.64
C THR A 212 8.81 12.45 -7.14
N GLN A 213 9.80 13.17 -7.72
CA GLN A 213 9.85 13.39 -9.17
C GLN A 213 9.96 12.07 -9.96
N ARG A 214 10.74 11.11 -9.46
CA ARG A 214 10.83 9.77 -10.07
C ARG A 214 9.51 9.00 -9.99
N ILE A 215 8.77 9.12 -8.89
CA ILE A 215 7.42 8.55 -8.78
C ILE A 215 6.52 9.19 -9.83
N TYR A 216 6.47 10.53 -9.94
CA TYR A 216 5.65 11.23 -10.92
C TYR A 216 5.95 10.77 -12.34
N SER A 217 7.22 10.80 -12.73
CA SER A 217 7.66 10.33 -14.04
C SER A 217 7.24 8.88 -14.32
N ALA A 218 7.47 7.98 -13.36
CA ALA A 218 7.20 6.54 -13.52
C ALA A 218 5.70 6.21 -13.64
N ILE A 219 4.83 7.03 -13.04
CA ILE A 219 3.37 6.90 -13.17
C ILE A 219 2.79 7.82 -14.25
N GLY A 220 3.64 8.48 -15.05
CA GLY A 220 3.24 9.29 -16.19
C GLY A 220 2.54 10.60 -15.82
N LEU A 221 2.96 11.24 -14.73
CA LEU A 221 2.60 12.61 -14.37
C LEU A 221 3.71 13.57 -14.79
N SER A 222 3.36 14.85 -14.95
CA SER A 222 4.34 15.92 -15.22
C SER A 222 5.22 16.19 -14.00
N GLU A 223 6.33 16.92 -14.17
CA GLU A 223 7.09 17.46 -13.04
C GLU A 223 6.25 18.50 -12.29
N SER A 224 6.32 18.48 -10.97
CA SER A 224 5.59 19.41 -10.10
C SER A 224 6.35 19.62 -8.80
N ASP A 225 6.13 20.75 -8.13
CA ASP A 225 6.70 21.02 -6.81
C ASP A 225 6.34 19.92 -5.82
N VAL A 226 7.29 19.58 -4.95
CA VAL A 226 7.06 18.60 -3.87
C VAL A 226 6.41 19.31 -2.69
N PRO A 227 5.17 18.94 -2.33
CA PRO A 227 4.34 19.78 -1.46
C PRO A 227 4.68 19.67 0.03
N GLU A 228 5.50 18.73 0.44
CA GLU A 228 5.64 18.38 1.86
C GLU A 228 7.05 17.90 2.21
N ALA A 229 7.55 18.34 3.38
CA ALA A 229 8.76 17.80 3.96
C ALA A 229 8.53 16.38 4.50
N VAL A 230 9.40 15.46 4.13
CA VAL A 230 9.40 14.08 4.64
C VAL A 230 10.35 13.98 5.84
N ILE A 231 9.82 13.54 6.98
CA ILE A 231 10.60 13.40 8.22
C ILE A 231 10.99 11.94 8.41
N ASP A 232 12.26 11.68 8.74
CA ASP A 232 12.72 10.34 9.10
C ASP A 232 12.14 9.90 10.44
N ALA A 233 11.26 8.90 10.38
CA ALA A 233 10.70 8.26 11.55
C ALA A 233 11.39 6.93 11.89
N ASN A 234 12.41 6.47 11.16
CA ASN A 234 13.14 5.23 11.47
C ASN A 234 14.03 5.40 12.69
N ARG A 235 14.70 6.54 12.80
CA ARG A 235 15.70 6.79 13.84
C ARG A 235 15.17 6.50 15.25
N SER A 236 13.98 7.00 15.56
CA SER A 236 13.35 6.79 16.88
C SER A 236 13.07 5.32 17.20
N TYR A 237 12.87 4.48 16.19
CA TYR A 237 12.66 3.04 16.39
C TYR A 237 13.99 2.30 16.48
N PHE A 238 14.96 2.63 15.65
CA PHE A 238 16.26 1.98 15.68
C PHE A 238 17.04 2.27 16.96
N ASP A 239 16.89 3.46 17.53
CA ASP A 239 17.49 3.80 18.84
C ASP A 239 16.92 2.95 20.00
N GLU A 240 15.72 2.35 19.84
CA GLU A 240 15.08 1.46 20.82
C GLU A 240 15.47 -0.03 20.64
N ILE A 241 16.15 -0.39 19.53
CA ILE A 241 16.51 -1.79 19.24
C ILE A 241 17.83 -2.15 19.91
N ASP A 242 17.77 -3.16 20.79
CA ASP A 242 18.96 -3.87 21.26
C ASP A 242 19.20 -5.10 20.38
N PRO A 243 20.25 -5.08 19.51
CA PRO A 243 20.57 -6.19 18.61
C PRO A 243 20.88 -7.51 19.34
N ASP A 244 21.32 -7.42 20.60
CA ASP A 244 21.68 -8.56 21.45
C ASP A 244 20.52 -9.08 22.29
N SER A 245 19.33 -8.48 22.17
CA SER A 245 18.15 -8.93 22.89
C SER A 245 17.72 -10.35 22.47
N GLU A 246 17.06 -11.07 23.37
CA GLU A 246 16.51 -12.40 23.07
C GLU A 246 15.49 -12.35 21.93
N GLU A 247 14.68 -11.28 21.86
CA GLU A 247 13.70 -11.08 20.80
C GLU A 247 14.36 -10.97 19.42
N ILE A 248 15.41 -10.15 19.27
CA ILE A 248 16.15 -9.99 18.01
C ILE A 248 16.88 -11.29 17.63
N ARG A 249 17.54 -11.97 18.58
CA ARG A 249 18.16 -13.28 18.34
C ARG A 249 17.14 -14.31 17.87
N ARG A 250 15.94 -14.33 18.44
CA ARG A 250 14.87 -15.22 18.01
C ARG A 250 14.39 -14.89 16.59
N ILE A 251 14.20 -13.62 16.25
CA ILE A 251 13.84 -13.19 14.89
C ILE A 251 14.93 -13.63 13.90
N SER A 252 16.21 -13.39 14.23
CA SER A 252 17.35 -13.83 13.42
C SER A 252 17.30 -15.32 13.13
N ALA A 253 17.17 -16.14 14.16
CA ALA A 253 17.22 -17.60 14.04
C ALA A 253 16.02 -18.22 13.33
N THR A 254 14.86 -17.54 13.30
CA THR A 254 13.61 -18.16 12.81
C THR A 254 13.07 -17.57 11.53
N LEU A 255 13.38 -16.31 11.21
CA LEU A 255 12.73 -15.57 10.14
C LEU A 255 13.68 -14.88 9.17
N TRP A 256 14.96 -14.66 9.52
CA TRP A 256 15.77 -13.67 8.80
C TRP A 256 16.62 -14.28 7.69
N GLU A 257 17.28 -15.41 7.93
CA GLU A 257 18.18 -16.02 6.98
C GLU A 257 17.46 -16.36 5.66
N SER A 258 18.02 -15.90 4.55
CA SER A 258 17.46 -16.02 3.20
C SER A 258 16.06 -15.42 3.02
N SER A 259 15.65 -14.56 3.95
CA SER A 259 14.33 -13.89 3.88
C SER A 259 14.29 -12.82 2.80
N ILE A 260 13.06 -12.43 2.42
CA ILE A 260 12.85 -11.29 1.53
C ILE A 260 13.43 -9.99 2.14
N ALA A 261 13.41 -9.82 3.47
CA ALA A 261 13.96 -8.64 4.11
C ALA A 261 15.47 -8.56 3.95
N GLU A 262 16.18 -9.65 4.18
CA GLU A 262 17.63 -9.73 3.98
C GLU A 262 17.99 -9.46 2.52
N ARG A 263 17.29 -10.09 1.57
CA ARG A 263 17.47 -9.84 0.13
C ARG A 263 17.19 -8.40 -0.29
N LEU A 264 16.31 -7.68 0.41
CA LEU A 264 16.08 -6.24 0.20
C LEU A 264 17.14 -5.35 0.87
N GLY A 265 18.17 -5.94 1.48
CA GLY A 265 19.30 -5.21 2.09
C GLY A 265 19.02 -4.68 3.48
N TYR A 266 18.03 -5.24 4.18
CA TYR A 266 17.78 -4.94 5.59
C TYR A 266 18.61 -5.81 6.52
N GLN A 267 18.93 -5.31 7.70
CA GLN A 267 19.74 -5.98 8.72
C GLN A 267 19.11 -5.81 10.11
N LEU A 268 19.37 -6.75 11.01
CA LEU A 268 18.85 -6.71 12.39
C LEU A 268 19.70 -5.88 13.36
N ALA A 269 20.86 -5.43 12.91
CA ALA A 269 21.82 -4.59 13.66
C ALA A 269 22.30 -3.42 12.78
N PRO A 270 22.84 -2.37 13.38
CA PRO A 270 23.45 -1.26 12.61
C PRO A 270 24.54 -1.73 11.62
N PRO A 271 24.52 -1.20 10.41
CA PRO A 271 23.64 -0.15 9.87
C PRO A 271 22.33 -0.73 9.33
N PHE A 272 21.33 -0.97 10.08
CA PHE A 272 20.05 -1.66 9.84
C PHE A 272 19.61 -1.84 8.37
N PHE A 273 20.13 -1.05 7.44
CA PHE A 273 19.87 -1.16 5.99
C PHE A 273 21.07 -0.64 5.19
N GLU A 274 21.17 -1.09 3.96
CA GLU A 274 22.15 -0.55 3.02
C GLU A 274 21.87 0.91 2.67
N ALA A 275 22.94 1.64 2.31
CA ALA A 275 22.87 3.07 2.00
C ALA A 275 21.67 3.41 1.10
N ALA A 276 20.90 4.40 1.52
CA ALA A 276 19.85 4.97 0.72
C ALA A 276 20.44 5.74 -0.48
N LEU A 277 19.84 5.58 -1.65
CA LEU A 277 20.30 6.16 -2.91
C LEU A 277 19.24 7.03 -3.58
N GLY A 278 18.12 7.28 -2.91
CA GLY A 278 17.01 8.04 -3.47
C GLY A 278 16.39 7.38 -4.72
N ARG A 279 16.29 6.05 -4.77
CA ARG A 279 15.83 5.30 -5.93
C ARG A 279 14.33 5.02 -5.89
N VAL A 280 13.74 4.93 -7.10
CA VAL A 280 12.47 4.25 -7.37
C VAL A 280 12.79 3.11 -8.32
N LEU A 281 12.39 1.88 -7.97
CA LEU A 281 12.72 0.69 -8.76
C LEU A 281 11.55 0.30 -9.68
N SER A 282 11.85 -0.13 -10.91
CA SER A 282 10.90 -0.87 -11.74
C SER A 282 10.69 -2.28 -11.17
N LYS A 283 9.72 -3.02 -11.72
CA LYS A 283 9.49 -4.42 -11.37
C LYS A 283 10.73 -5.28 -11.62
N GLU A 284 11.35 -5.13 -12.76
CA GLU A 284 12.55 -5.86 -13.15
C GLU A 284 13.70 -5.59 -12.17
N GLN A 285 13.96 -4.33 -11.88
CA GLN A 285 15.01 -3.94 -10.92
C GLN A 285 14.73 -4.47 -9.51
N PHE A 286 13.45 -4.52 -9.09
CA PHE A 286 13.08 -5.07 -7.79
C PHE A 286 13.27 -6.59 -7.75
N LEU A 287 12.90 -7.31 -8.81
CA LEU A 287 13.14 -8.75 -8.92
C LEU A 287 14.64 -9.08 -8.97
N ASP A 288 15.41 -8.34 -9.78
CA ASP A 288 16.87 -8.50 -9.83
C ASP A 288 17.53 -8.33 -8.44
N LEU A 289 17.03 -7.37 -7.65
CA LEU A 289 17.50 -7.17 -6.28
C LEU A 289 17.24 -8.38 -5.38
N LEU A 290 16.13 -9.08 -5.58
CA LEU A 290 15.77 -10.27 -4.82
C LEU A 290 16.51 -11.54 -5.28
N GLU A 291 16.96 -11.61 -6.53
CA GLU A 291 17.66 -12.77 -7.11
C GLU A 291 19.18 -12.72 -6.88
N THR A 292 19.74 -11.51 -6.83
CA THR A 292 21.19 -11.31 -6.74
C THR A 292 21.76 -11.45 -5.33
N ARG A 293 20.92 -11.71 -4.34
CA ARG A 293 21.26 -11.84 -2.92
C ARG A 293 20.61 -13.08 -2.33
#